data_ea0a5d779cdf33a97307c2b19a9a50ff
#
_entry.id   ea0a5d779cdf33a97307c2b19a9a50ff
#
_cell.length_a   1.000
_cell.length_b   1.000
_cell.length_c   1.000
_cell.angle_alpha   90.00
_cell.angle_beta   90.00
_cell.angle_gamma   90.00
#
_symmetry.space_group_name_H-M   'P 1'
#
loop_
_entity.id
_entity.type
_entity.pdbx_description
1 polymer ?
#
loop_
_entity_poly.entity_id
_entity_poly.type
_entity_poly.pdbx_seq_one_letter_code
_entity_poly.pdbx_strand_id
1 'polypeptide(L)'
;GEYRNMASLFLNAEVPWKAAKVLEEGFEEEVVEDNSKNWELLAGALRQAQEIDKAIPAMEKAAELSDDGDLYARLGNIYLDAEQHEKAIEAINKGLQRGGVKRPDNARLVLGMAYFNLDQYEKARDAFRAAGRDERSKKYATQWISYMNSEIDRQNKLAEDAN
;
A
#
# COMPACT_ATOMS: atom_id res chain seq x y z
N GLY A 1 -12.12 22.89 7.11
CA GLY A 1 -12.64 23.85 6.15
C GLY A 1 -13.75 23.25 5.30
N GLU A 2 -14.47 24.08 4.58
CA GLU A 2 -15.64 23.71 3.76
C GLU A 2 -15.32 22.65 2.69
N TYR A 3 -14.22 22.81 1.96
CA TYR A 3 -13.76 21.87 0.93
C TYR A 3 -13.54 20.45 1.48
N ARG A 4 -12.93 20.33 2.63
CA ARG A 4 -12.73 19.04 3.27
C ARG A 4 -14.06 18.38 3.69
N ASN A 5 -14.99 19.15 4.22
CA ASN A 5 -16.32 18.66 4.59
C ASN A 5 -17.11 18.23 3.34
N MET A 6 -17.05 19.01 2.28
CA MET A 6 -17.67 18.69 1.00
C MET A 6 -17.08 17.40 0.39
N ALA A 7 -15.76 17.23 0.41
CA ALA A 7 -15.10 16.02 -0.03
C ALA A 7 -15.55 14.78 0.77
N SER A 8 -15.65 14.92 2.10
CA SER A 8 -16.15 13.85 2.97
C SER A 8 -17.61 13.48 2.66
N LEU A 9 -18.45 14.47 2.36
CA LEU A 9 -19.83 14.22 1.94
C LEU A 9 -19.89 13.46 0.61
N PHE A 10 -19.06 13.80 -0.37
CA PHE A 10 -19.00 13.09 -1.64
C PHE A 10 -18.48 11.65 -1.47
N LEU A 11 -17.53 11.41 -0.57
CA LEU A 11 -17.06 10.06 -0.25
C LEU A 11 -18.15 9.22 0.39
N ASN A 12 -18.93 9.80 1.33
CA ASN A 12 -20.08 9.14 1.95
C ASN A 12 -21.22 8.86 0.96
N ALA A 13 -21.35 9.68 -0.08
CA ALA A 13 -22.30 9.50 -1.16
C ALA A 13 -21.78 8.57 -2.29
N GLU A 14 -20.64 7.91 -2.09
CA GLU A 14 -19.99 7.03 -3.07
C GLU A 14 -19.68 7.71 -4.42
N VAL A 15 -19.29 9.00 -4.36
CA VAL A 15 -18.89 9.78 -5.54
C VAL A 15 -17.42 10.24 -5.41
N PRO A 16 -16.46 9.30 -5.39
CA PRO A 16 -15.07 9.58 -5.02
C PRO A 16 -14.37 10.54 -5.98
N TRP A 17 -14.71 10.54 -7.27
CA TRP A 17 -14.11 11.45 -8.24
C TRP A 17 -14.46 12.93 -7.95
N LYS A 18 -15.68 13.22 -7.44
CA LYS A 18 -16.06 14.58 -7.00
C LYS A 18 -15.31 14.98 -5.74
N ALA A 19 -15.12 14.05 -4.83
CA ALA A 19 -14.33 14.29 -3.62
C ALA A 19 -12.88 14.66 -3.97
N ALA A 20 -12.26 13.90 -4.89
CA ALA A 20 -10.92 14.19 -5.37
C ALA A 20 -10.84 15.58 -6.02
N LYS A 21 -11.76 15.88 -6.94
CA LYS A 21 -11.81 17.18 -7.64
C LYS A 21 -11.93 18.36 -6.68
N VAL A 22 -12.83 18.28 -5.70
CA VAL A 22 -13.01 19.34 -4.69
C VAL A 22 -11.74 19.55 -3.87
N LEU A 23 -11.02 18.47 -3.50
CA LEU A 23 -9.77 18.61 -2.76
C LEU A 23 -8.64 19.18 -3.63
N GLU A 24 -8.53 18.76 -4.90
CA GLU A 24 -7.56 19.30 -5.85
C GLU A 24 -7.78 20.82 -6.02
N GLU A 25 -9.01 21.25 -6.29
CA GLU A 25 -9.39 22.66 -6.37
C GLU A 25 -9.05 23.43 -5.08
N GLY A 26 -9.34 22.82 -3.92
CA GLY A 26 -9.05 23.44 -2.62
C GLY A 26 -7.56 23.58 -2.33
N PHE A 27 -6.71 22.69 -2.84
CA PHE A 27 -5.26 22.84 -2.77
C PHE A 27 -4.74 23.91 -3.73
N GLU A 28 -5.27 23.98 -4.96
CA GLU A 28 -4.91 25.00 -5.95
C GLU A 28 -5.28 26.42 -5.48
N GLU A 29 -6.40 26.56 -4.80
CA GLU A 29 -6.87 27.84 -4.22
C GLU A 29 -6.25 28.16 -2.85
N GLU A 30 -5.36 27.28 -2.33
CA GLU A 30 -4.71 27.43 -1.02
C GLU A 30 -5.70 27.50 0.17
N VAL A 31 -6.93 27.01 0.00
CA VAL A 31 -7.97 26.98 1.05
C VAL A 31 -8.04 25.63 1.79
N VAL A 32 -7.40 24.60 1.25
CA VAL A 32 -7.15 23.32 1.93
C VAL A 32 -5.72 23.34 2.44
N GLU A 33 -5.57 23.10 3.74
CA GLU A 33 -4.28 23.11 4.42
C GLU A 33 -3.36 22.00 3.89
N ASP A 34 -2.10 22.36 3.59
CA ASP A 34 -1.04 21.43 3.15
C ASP A 34 -0.54 20.60 4.34
N ASN A 35 -1.29 19.55 4.69
CA ASN A 35 -0.95 18.63 5.77
C ASN A 35 -1.21 17.17 5.38
N SER A 36 -0.60 16.25 6.14
CA SER A 36 -0.67 14.80 5.90
C SER A 36 -2.11 14.28 5.78
N LYS A 37 -3.02 14.75 6.62
CA LYS A 37 -4.42 14.26 6.66
C LYS A 37 -5.21 14.66 5.40
N ASN A 38 -4.98 15.85 4.88
CA ASN A 38 -5.69 16.32 3.68
C ASN A 38 -5.16 15.63 2.43
N TRP A 39 -3.84 15.41 2.34
CA TRP A 39 -3.24 14.62 1.26
C TRP A 39 -3.65 13.14 1.32
N GLU A 40 -3.75 12.56 2.52
CA GLU A 40 -4.27 11.20 2.70
C GLU A 40 -5.73 11.10 2.22
N LEU A 41 -6.56 12.09 2.52
CA LEU A 41 -7.95 12.13 2.07
C LEU A 41 -8.03 12.20 0.54
N LEU A 42 -7.21 13.05 -0.09
CA LEU A 42 -7.13 13.13 -1.56
C LEU A 42 -6.67 11.80 -2.16
N ALA A 43 -5.62 11.21 -1.64
CA ALA A 43 -5.11 9.92 -2.12
C ALA A 43 -6.17 8.81 -2.00
N GLY A 44 -6.92 8.80 -0.90
CA GLY A 44 -8.02 7.88 -0.68
C GLY A 44 -9.16 8.04 -1.68
N ALA A 45 -9.56 9.28 -1.96
CA ALA A 45 -10.58 9.61 -2.96
C ALA A 45 -10.14 9.20 -4.38
N LEU A 46 -8.91 9.52 -4.76
CA LEU A 46 -8.34 9.15 -6.06
C LEU A 46 -8.26 7.63 -6.24
N ARG A 47 -7.85 6.89 -5.20
CA ARG A 47 -7.82 5.43 -5.24
C ARG A 47 -9.22 4.82 -5.40
N GLN A 48 -10.22 5.34 -4.68
CA GLN A 48 -11.61 4.91 -4.85
C GLN A 48 -12.18 5.26 -6.23
N ALA A 49 -11.72 6.35 -6.82
CA ALA A 49 -12.03 6.76 -8.20
C ALA A 49 -11.25 5.95 -9.26
N GLN A 50 -10.41 5.00 -8.85
CA GLN A 50 -9.53 4.19 -9.72
C GLN A 50 -8.45 5.03 -10.45
N GLU A 51 -8.17 6.25 -9.98
CA GLU A 51 -7.11 7.12 -10.51
C GLU A 51 -5.77 6.86 -9.79
N ILE A 52 -5.23 5.65 -9.94
CA ILE A 52 -4.06 5.16 -9.19
C ILE A 52 -2.81 6.02 -9.46
N ASP A 53 -2.60 6.44 -10.70
CA ASP A 53 -1.44 7.27 -11.08
C ASP A 53 -1.41 8.62 -10.36
N LYS A 54 -2.57 9.18 -10.02
CA LYS A 54 -2.69 10.40 -9.23
C LYS A 54 -2.69 10.11 -7.72
N ALA A 55 -3.22 8.96 -7.31
CA ALA A 55 -3.27 8.57 -5.90
C ALA A 55 -1.87 8.37 -5.31
N ILE A 56 -0.93 7.86 -6.10
CA ILE A 56 0.45 7.61 -5.66
C ILE A 56 1.12 8.90 -5.19
N PRO A 57 1.29 9.96 -6.01
CA PRO A 57 1.95 11.19 -5.56
C PRO A 57 1.23 11.88 -4.40
N ALA A 58 -0.09 11.81 -4.34
CA ALA A 58 -0.85 12.34 -3.20
C ALA A 58 -0.54 11.56 -1.89
N MET A 59 -0.43 10.24 -1.95
CA MET A 59 -0.06 9.42 -0.80
C MET A 59 1.42 9.59 -0.42
N GLU A 60 2.32 9.73 -1.40
CA GLU A 60 3.74 10.08 -1.15
C GLU A 60 3.83 11.37 -0.34
N LYS A 61 3.14 12.41 -0.76
CA LYS A 61 3.09 13.70 -0.05
C LYS A 61 2.51 13.55 1.36
N ALA A 62 1.42 12.80 1.52
CA ALA A 62 0.84 12.52 2.82
C ALA A 62 1.84 11.81 3.76
N ALA A 63 2.56 10.81 3.25
CA ALA A 63 3.54 10.05 4.01
C ALA A 63 4.76 10.87 4.40
N GLU A 64 5.24 11.76 3.52
CA GLU A 64 6.34 12.68 3.82
C GLU A 64 6.00 13.63 4.97
N LEU A 65 4.77 14.14 5.00
CA LEU A 65 4.27 15.06 6.02
C LEU A 65 3.81 14.37 7.31
N SER A 66 3.80 13.04 7.35
CA SER A 66 3.40 12.26 8.53
C SER A 66 4.54 12.09 9.53
N ASP A 67 4.22 12.11 10.81
CA ASP A 67 5.18 11.89 11.90
C ASP A 67 5.56 10.41 12.06
N ASP A 68 4.68 9.50 11.65
CA ASP A 68 4.86 8.04 11.76
C ASP A 68 4.97 7.35 10.39
N GLY A 69 5.23 6.05 10.42
CA GLY A 69 5.43 5.23 9.23
C GLY A 69 4.17 4.60 8.65
N ASP A 70 2.98 4.83 9.23
CA ASP A 70 1.75 4.14 8.81
C ASP A 70 1.39 4.43 7.35
N LEU A 71 1.49 5.70 6.93
CA LEU A 71 1.18 6.08 5.56
C LEU A 71 2.18 5.54 4.54
N TYR A 72 3.46 5.39 4.91
CA TYR A 72 4.44 4.69 4.07
C TYR A 72 4.09 3.22 3.88
N ALA A 73 3.65 2.53 4.94
CA ALA A 73 3.20 1.14 4.84
C ALA A 73 1.95 1.02 3.95
N ARG A 74 1.03 1.99 4.04
CA ARG A 74 -0.16 2.06 3.18
C ARG A 74 0.18 2.41 1.73
N LEU A 75 1.15 3.28 1.50
CA LEU A 75 1.70 3.57 0.17
C LEU A 75 2.27 2.31 -0.48
N GLY A 76 2.90 1.43 0.31
CA GLY A 76 3.37 0.13 -0.17
C GLY A 76 2.26 -0.74 -0.77
N ASN A 77 1.05 -0.72 -0.19
CA ASN A 77 -0.11 -1.40 -0.78
C ASN A 77 -0.50 -0.81 -2.14
N ILE A 78 -0.49 0.52 -2.25
CA ILE A 78 -0.84 1.21 -3.51
C ILE A 78 0.20 0.87 -4.59
N TYR A 79 1.47 0.86 -4.25
CA TYR A 79 2.53 0.45 -5.17
C TYR A 79 2.41 -1.01 -5.60
N LEU A 80 2.02 -1.92 -4.68
CA LEU A 80 1.78 -3.32 -5.02
C LEU A 80 0.61 -3.46 -6.01
N ASP A 81 -0.50 -2.76 -5.78
CA ASP A 81 -1.66 -2.72 -6.68
C ASP A 81 -1.30 -2.16 -8.08
N ALA A 82 -0.33 -1.24 -8.12
CA ALA A 82 0.21 -0.66 -9.35
C ALA A 82 1.37 -1.48 -9.98
N GLU A 83 1.62 -2.69 -9.47
CA GLU A 83 2.71 -3.60 -9.91
C GLU A 83 4.12 -2.98 -9.82
N GLN A 84 4.29 -1.94 -8.97
CA GLN A 84 5.58 -1.30 -8.69
C GLN A 84 6.23 -1.94 -7.46
N HIS A 85 6.68 -3.17 -7.61
CA HIS A 85 7.08 -4.04 -6.50
C HIS A 85 8.29 -3.52 -5.72
N GLU A 86 9.31 -2.99 -6.40
CA GLU A 86 10.49 -2.42 -5.76
C GLU A 86 10.14 -1.20 -4.90
N LYS A 87 9.27 -0.32 -5.41
CA LYS A 87 8.79 0.84 -4.66
C LYS A 87 7.92 0.44 -3.47
N ALA A 88 7.12 -0.64 -3.62
CA ALA A 88 6.35 -1.19 -2.52
C ALA A 88 7.27 -1.67 -1.38
N ILE A 89 8.35 -2.38 -1.71
CA ILE A 89 9.35 -2.83 -0.75
C ILE A 89 10.01 -1.65 -0.03
N GLU A 90 10.43 -0.64 -0.79
CA GLU A 90 11.08 0.55 -0.24
C GLU A 90 10.14 1.30 0.72
N ALA A 91 8.91 1.57 0.30
CA ALA A 91 7.91 2.27 1.10
C ALA A 91 7.59 1.52 2.40
N ILE A 92 7.36 0.21 2.33
CA ILE A 92 7.04 -0.60 3.51
C ILE A 92 8.21 -0.62 4.49
N ASN A 93 9.44 -0.86 4.01
CA ASN A 93 10.62 -0.86 4.86
C ASN A 93 10.83 0.50 5.53
N LYS A 94 10.65 1.60 4.80
CA LYS A 94 10.71 2.96 5.34
C LYS A 94 9.66 3.18 6.43
N GLY A 95 8.42 2.72 6.21
CA GLY A 95 7.35 2.79 7.19
C GLY A 95 7.66 1.99 8.45
N LEU A 96 8.11 0.75 8.31
CA LEU A 96 8.47 -0.11 9.45
C LEU A 96 9.68 0.45 10.23
N GLN A 97 10.65 1.03 9.55
CA GLN A 97 11.81 1.67 10.17
C GLN A 97 11.43 2.93 10.95
N ARG A 98 10.52 3.77 10.40
CA ARG A 98 10.03 4.98 11.05
C ARG A 98 9.21 4.65 12.30
N GLY A 99 8.53 3.53 12.32
CA GLY A 99 7.67 3.08 13.41
C GLY A 99 6.27 3.68 13.36
N GLY A 100 5.42 3.32 14.33
CA GLY A 100 4.03 3.79 14.41
C GLY A 100 3.09 3.15 13.38
N VAL A 101 3.52 2.12 12.67
CA VAL A 101 2.66 1.36 11.74
C VAL A 101 1.58 0.63 12.53
N LYS A 102 0.31 0.89 12.23
CA LYS A 102 -0.85 0.32 12.94
C LYS A 102 -0.98 -1.19 12.75
N ARG A 103 -0.67 -1.66 11.55
CA ARG A 103 -0.75 -3.07 11.16
C ARG A 103 0.58 -3.54 10.56
N PRO A 104 1.65 -3.68 11.39
CA PRO A 104 2.96 -4.13 10.90
C PRO A 104 2.94 -5.57 10.36
N ASP A 105 2.02 -6.39 10.85
CA ASP A 105 1.74 -7.72 10.34
C ASP A 105 1.26 -7.69 8.89
N ASN A 106 0.28 -6.83 8.58
CA ASN A 106 -0.22 -6.65 7.22
C ASN A 106 0.85 -6.05 6.30
N ALA A 107 1.59 -5.05 6.77
CA ALA A 107 2.71 -4.48 6.01
C ALA A 107 3.74 -5.55 5.62
N ARG A 108 4.05 -6.49 6.52
CA ARG A 108 4.95 -7.63 6.22
C ARG A 108 4.35 -8.64 5.26
N LEU A 109 3.02 -8.85 5.25
CA LEU A 109 2.36 -9.66 4.21
C LEU A 109 2.56 -9.04 2.83
N VAL A 110 2.29 -7.73 2.71
CA VAL A 110 2.47 -6.99 1.45
C VAL A 110 3.94 -7.00 1.00
N LEU A 111 4.87 -6.86 1.94
CA LEU A 111 6.30 -6.98 1.68
C LEU A 111 6.65 -8.36 1.12
N GLY A 112 6.11 -9.42 1.69
CA GLY A 112 6.27 -10.78 1.19
C GLY A 112 5.73 -10.97 -0.23
N MET A 113 4.54 -10.42 -0.52
CA MET A 113 3.96 -10.44 -1.86
C MET A 113 4.84 -9.71 -2.88
N ALA A 114 5.36 -8.53 -2.52
CA ALA A 114 6.24 -7.77 -3.41
C ALA A 114 7.55 -8.51 -3.69
N TYR A 115 8.17 -9.12 -2.68
CA TYR A 115 9.35 -9.97 -2.89
C TYR A 115 9.03 -11.21 -3.73
N PHE A 116 7.88 -11.84 -3.52
CA PHE A 116 7.45 -13.00 -4.32
C PHE A 116 7.30 -12.64 -5.80
N ASN A 117 6.68 -11.49 -6.12
CA ASN A 117 6.51 -11.02 -7.49
C ASN A 117 7.83 -10.66 -8.19
N LEU A 118 8.90 -10.45 -7.43
CA LEU A 118 10.27 -10.25 -7.93
C LEU A 118 11.12 -11.53 -7.89
N ASP A 119 10.51 -12.69 -7.69
CA ASP A 119 11.17 -13.99 -7.54
C ASP A 119 12.20 -14.06 -6.41
N GLN A 120 12.14 -13.13 -5.45
CA GLN A 120 13.00 -13.09 -4.27
C GLN A 120 12.41 -13.96 -3.15
N TYR A 121 12.33 -15.26 -3.39
CA TYR A 121 11.57 -16.21 -2.58
C TYR A 121 12.03 -16.33 -1.13
N GLU A 122 13.34 -16.27 -0.85
CA GLU A 122 13.84 -16.33 0.53
C GLU A 122 13.40 -15.10 1.34
N LYS A 123 13.51 -13.91 0.75
CA LYS A 123 13.03 -12.67 1.41
C LYS A 123 11.52 -12.67 1.58
N ALA A 124 10.78 -13.18 0.59
CA ALA A 124 9.34 -13.34 0.67
C ALA A 124 8.96 -14.27 1.84
N ARG A 125 9.63 -15.40 1.97
CA ARG A 125 9.42 -16.36 3.06
C ARG A 125 9.67 -15.74 4.42
N ASP A 126 10.75 -14.99 4.57
CA ASP A 126 11.10 -14.31 5.83
C ASP A 126 10.06 -13.25 6.19
N ALA A 127 9.58 -12.48 5.21
CA ALA A 127 8.53 -11.49 5.42
C ALA A 127 7.20 -12.15 5.84
N PHE A 128 6.80 -13.23 5.18
CA PHE A 128 5.59 -13.99 5.54
C PHE A 128 5.70 -14.61 6.94
N ARG A 129 6.85 -15.20 7.28
CA ARG A 129 7.08 -15.74 8.63
C ARG A 129 6.99 -14.63 9.68
N ALA A 130 7.56 -13.47 9.43
CA ALA A 130 7.47 -12.33 10.33
C ALA A 130 6.03 -11.83 10.49
N ALA A 131 5.26 -11.77 9.40
CA ALA A 131 3.83 -11.44 9.44
C ALA A 131 3.03 -12.46 10.27
N GLY A 132 3.34 -13.75 10.13
CA GLY A 132 2.64 -14.84 10.80
C GLY A 132 2.88 -14.95 12.30
N ARG A 133 3.77 -14.14 12.88
CA ARG A 133 3.93 -14.01 14.35
C ARG A 133 2.74 -13.32 15.00
N ASP A 134 1.98 -12.54 14.23
CA ASP A 134 0.72 -11.93 14.66
C ASP A 134 -0.43 -12.86 14.28
N GLU A 135 -1.27 -13.23 15.25
CA GLU A 135 -2.40 -14.15 15.06
C GLU A 135 -3.37 -13.67 13.97
N ARG A 136 -3.53 -12.36 13.78
CA ARG A 136 -4.39 -11.75 12.75
C ARG A 136 -3.94 -12.09 11.33
N SER A 137 -2.64 -12.28 11.11
CA SER A 137 -2.04 -12.56 9.81
C SER A 137 -1.53 -14.00 9.65
N LYS A 138 -1.53 -14.81 10.70
CA LYS A 138 -0.96 -16.15 10.73
C LYS A 138 -1.53 -17.06 9.63
N LYS A 139 -2.85 -17.09 9.49
CA LYS A 139 -3.53 -17.89 8.47
C LYS A 139 -3.09 -17.48 7.06
N TYR A 140 -3.07 -16.20 6.79
CA TYR A 140 -2.67 -15.66 5.48
C TYR A 140 -1.19 -15.92 5.18
N ALA A 141 -0.31 -15.71 6.16
CA ALA A 141 1.11 -15.99 6.03
C ALA A 141 1.35 -17.48 5.70
N THR A 142 0.67 -18.41 6.39
CA THR A 142 0.77 -19.84 6.12
C THR A 142 0.29 -20.18 4.71
N GLN A 143 -0.82 -19.61 4.27
CA GLN A 143 -1.36 -19.81 2.92
C GLN A 143 -0.39 -19.31 1.85
N TRP A 144 0.21 -18.14 2.04
CA TRP A 144 1.19 -17.58 1.12
C TRP A 144 2.46 -18.43 1.02
N ILE A 145 2.98 -18.89 2.14
CA ILE A 145 4.16 -19.78 2.15
C ILE A 145 3.86 -21.10 1.42
N SER A 146 2.67 -21.67 1.64
CA SER A 146 2.24 -22.89 0.94
C SER A 146 2.11 -22.67 -0.56
N TYR A 147 1.47 -21.59 -0.98
CA TYR A 147 1.33 -21.21 -2.39
C TYR A 147 2.69 -20.98 -3.04
N MET A 148 3.57 -20.23 -2.41
CA MET A 148 4.92 -19.95 -2.89
C MET A 148 5.73 -21.24 -3.09
N ASN A 149 5.68 -22.18 -2.13
CA ASN A 149 6.37 -23.46 -2.26
C ASN A 149 5.84 -24.26 -3.46
N SER A 150 4.52 -24.31 -3.65
CA SER A 150 3.91 -25.00 -4.80
C SER A 150 4.34 -24.36 -6.13
N GLU A 151 4.47 -23.05 -6.18
CA GLU A 151 4.90 -22.33 -7.38
C GLU A 151 6.38 -22.58 -7.71
N ILE A 152 7.24 -22.61 -6.70
CA ILE A 152 8.65 -22.96 -6.84
C ILE A 152 8.79 -24.40 -7.37
N ASP A 153 8.06 -25.35 -6.79
CA ASP A 153 8.09 -26.75 -7.22
C ASP A 153 7.60 -26.90 -8.67
N ARG A 154 6.58 -26.15 -9.06
CA ARG A 154 6.07 -26.13 -10.44
C ARG A 154 7.13 -25.61 -11.41
N GLN A 155 7.80 -24.50 -11.08
CA GLN A 155 8.85 -23.92 -11.90
C GLN A 155 10.05 -24.86 -12.06
N ASN A 156 10.47 -25.52 -10.97
CA ASN A 156 11.57 -26.49 -11.00
C ASN A 156 11.26 -27.67 -11.94
N LYS A 157 10.05 -28.24 -11.87
CA LYS A 157 9.61 -29.32 -12.76
C LYS A 157 9.62 -28.90 -14.22
N LEU A 158 9.12 -27.69 -14.54
CA LEU A 158 9.15 -27.17 -15.90
C LEU A 158 10.56 -26.97 -16.43
N ALA A 159 11.51 -26.57 -15.59
CA ALA A 159 12.91 -26.41 -15.94
C ALA A 159 13.60 -27.76 -16.18
N GLU A 160 13.26 -28.80 -15.41
CA GLU A 160 13.74 -30.18 -15.59
C GLU A 160 13.24 -30.80 -16.90
N ASP A 161 11.96 -30.59 -17.23
CA ASP A 161 11.33 -31.13 -18.45
C ASP A 161 11.83 -30.44 -19.74
N ALA A 162 12.45 -29.26 -19.63
CA ALA A 162 12.97 -28.48 -20.76
C ALA A 162 14.44 -28.83 -21.12
N ASN A 163 15.14 -29.65 -20.29
CA ASN A 163 16.52 -30.10 -20.51
C ASN A 163 16.58 -31.56 -20.99
#